data_47aee9d6d5a4d759f538ef2a2c02d6a3
#
_entry.id   47aee9d6d5a4d759f538ef2a2c02d6a3
#
_cell.length_a   1.000
_cell.length_b   1.000
_cell.length_c   1.000
_cell.angle_alpha   90.00
_cell.angle_beta   90.00
_cell.angle_gamma   90.00
#
_symmetry.space_group_name_H-M   'P 1'
#
loop_
_entity.id
_entity.type
_entity.pdbx_description
1 polymer ?
#
loop_
_entity_poly.entity_id
_entity_poly.type
_entity_poly.pdbx_seq_one_letter_code
_entity_poly.pdbx_strand_id
1 'polypeptide(L)'
;MKHSLSILALAAAAALAPAVQAQPRDETGFFRAVASGPEEAPPNPSPGYSIASFQFDGNVLRARVPFQDLLAGTTMGHIHCCTPEAFRGTAPIAIPFRDFPLGVQGSDYSRSFDLLDATTYDPAFLAAFGGTPASASEALINAIGEHTAYLNIHTTQYPAGEIRGFMVAAPIPEPETWGMLGVGLAGLGMVARRRARAALAAGRSGPAAMPA
;
A
#
# COMPACT_ATOMS: atom_id res chain seq x y z
N MET A 1 21.69 67.12 42.48
CA MET A 1 20.68 66.39 41.68
C MET A 1 21.42 65.32 40.85
N LYS A 2 21.34 64.08 41.29
CA LYS A 2 22.03 62.92 40.63
C LYS A 2 20.98 62.06 39.92
N HIS A 3 20.96 62.06 38.61
CA HIS A 3 20.10 61.20 37.85
C HIS A 3 20.81 59.87 37.59
N SER A 4 20.33 58.79 38.21
CA SER A 4 20.78 57.43 37.92
C SER A 4 20.02 56.90 36.67
N LEU A 5 20.75 56.60 35.60
CA LEU A 5 20.23 55.86 34.43
C LEU A 5 20.31 54.36 34.75
N SER A 6 19.15 53.74 34.86
CA SER A 6 19.03 52.26 34.92
C SER A 6 19.01 51.72 33.49
N ILE A 7 20.04 50.96 33.13
CA ILE A 7 20.13 50.23 31.87
C ILE A 7 19.41 48.91 32.05
N LEU A 8 18.27 48.73 31.36
CA LEU A 8 17.53 47.49 31.33
C LEU A 8 18.19 46.58 30.28
N ALA A 9 18.86 45.53 30.72
CA ALA A 9 19.43 44.52 29.85
C ALA A 9 18.32 43.53 29.40
N LEU A 10 17.94 43.60 28.14
CA LEU A 10 16.99 42.67 27.52
C LEU A 10 17.75 41.39 27.09
N ALA A 11 17.62 40.32 27.88
CA ALA A 11 18.17 39.01 27.55
C ALA A 11 17.29 38.35 26.46
N ALA A 12 17.81 38.26 25.24
CA ALA A 12 17.19 37.52 24.15
C ALA A 12 17.41 36.01 24.38
N ALA A 13 16.38 35.31 24.82
CA ALA A 13 16.36 33.86 24.86
C ALA A 13 16.21 33.34 23.42
N ALA A 14 17.30 32.88 22.83
CA ALA A 14 17.26 32.14 21.57
C ALA A 14 16.61 30.75 21.84
N ALA A 15 15.36 30.57 21.43
CA ALA A 15 14.69 29.29 21.44
C ALA A 15 15.40 28.38 20.41
N LEU A 16 16.17 27.42 20.91
CA LEU A 16 16.65 26.30 20.14
C LEU A 16 15.43 25.46 19.75
N ALA A 17 14.93 25.61 18.52
CA ALA A 17 13.98 24.69 17.97
C ALA A 17 14.65 23.29 17.91
N PRO A 18 14.01 22.23 18.43
CA PRO A 18 14.56 20.90 18.29
C PRO A 18 14.67 20.60 16.80
N ALA A 19 15.86 20.19 16.34
CA ALA A 19 16.04 19.65 15.02
C ALA A 19 15.11 18.43 14.93
N VAL A 20 14.11 18.49 14.04
CA VAL A 20 13.32 17.33 13.68
C VAL A 20 14.29 16.36 13.00
N GLN A 21 14.78 15.42 13.77
CA GLN A 21 15.51 14.29 13.23
C GLN A 21 14.48 13.53 12.39
N ALA A 22 14.74 13.43 11.08
CA ALA A 22 14.02 12.50 10.22
C ALA A 22 14.19 11.12 10.86
N GLN A 23 13.12 10.61 11.43
CA GLN A 23 13.09 9.22 11.92
C GLN A 23 13.37 8.32 10.71
N PRO A 24 14.15 7.23 10.88
CA PRO A 24 14.20 6.20 9.84
C PRO A 24 12.75 5.81 9.55
N ARG A 25 12.31 6.03 8.31
CA ARG A 25 11.00 5.52 7.89
C ARG A 25 11.10 4.02 8.04
N ASP A 26 10.27 3.45 8.89
CA ASP A 26 10.00 2.03 8.87
C ASP A 26 9.26 1.81 7.54
N GLU A 27 10.05 1.57 6.48
CA GLU A 27 9.57 1.53 5.09
C GLU A 27 8.88 0.19 4.79
N THR A 28 8.26 -0.40 5.79
CA THR A 28 7.39 -1.56 5.60
C THR A 28 6.04 -1.05 5.13
N GLY A 29 5.86 -0.98 3.82
CA GLY A 29 4.62 -0.53 3.19
C GLY A 29 3.96 -1.66 2.41
N PHE A 30 2.63 -1.79 2.57
CA PHE A 30 1.81 -2.65 1.71
C PHE A 30 1.02 -1.78 0.74
N PHE A 31 1.15 -2.09 -0.55
CA PHE A 31 0.44 -1.41 -1.62
C PHE A 31 -0.28 -2.42 -2.49
N ARG A 32 -1.31 -1.98 -3.16
CA ARG A 32 -2.02 -2.76 -4.17
C ARG A 32 -2.23 -1.94 -5.43
N ALA A 33 -2.37 -2.64 -6.55
CA ALA A 33 -2.86 -2.06 -7.79
C ALA A 33 -4.00 -2.93 -8.32
N VAL A 34 -5.13 -2.30 -8.62
CA VAL A 34 -6.24 -2.95 -9.33
C VAL A 34 -6.12 -2.52 -10.79
N ALA A 35 -5.60 -3.43 -11.63
CA ALA A 35 -5.37 -3.15 -13.03
C ALA A 35 -6.50 -3.69 -13.90
N SER A 36 -6.97 -2.88 -14.84
CA SER A 36 -8.03 -3.22 -15.78
C SER A 36 -7.87 -2.45 -17.10
N GLY A 37 -8.55 -2.90 -18.16
CA GLY A 37 -8.56 -2.21 -19.45
C GLY A 37 -9.16 -0.81 -19.41
N PRO A 38 -10.28 -0.57 -18.71
CA PRO A 38 -10.84 0.78 -18.52
C PRO A 38 -9.90 1.79 -17.84
N GLU A 39 -8.94 1.33 -17.04
CA GLU A 39 -7.94 2.19 -16.40
C GLU A 39 -6.76 2.56 -17.32
N GLU A 40 -6.69 2.01 -18.51
CA GLU A 40 -5.63 2.33 -19.49
C GLU A 40 -5.73 3.76 -20.04
N ALA A 41 -4.66 4.22 -20.68
CA ALA A 41 -4.60 5.51 -21.34
C ALA A 41 -4.08 5.37 -22.78
N PRO A 42 -4.99 5.37 -23.79
CA PRO A 42 -6.45 5.49 -23.67
C PRO A 42 -7.11 4.23 -23.11
N PRO A 43 -8.30 4.33 -22.48
CA PRO A 43 -9.07 3.19 -22.03
C PRO A 43 -9.39 2.18 -23.13
N ASN A 44 -9.43 0.89 -22.78
CA ASN A 44 -9.80 -0.17 -23.70
C ASN A 44 -10.85 -1.12 -23.07
N PRO A 45 -11.60 -1.90 -23.87
CA PRO A 45 -12.68 -2.76 -23.38
C PRO A 45 -12.20 -4.16 -22.93
N SER A 46 -10.92 -4.35 -22.62
CA SER A 46 -10.44 -5.64 -22.16
C SER A 46 -11.14 -6.07 -20.87
N PRO A 47 -11.63 -7.31 -20.77
CA PRO A 47 -12.11 -7.88 -19.51
C PRO A 47 -10.97 -8.28 -18.57
N GLY A 48 -9.71 -8.23 -19.06
CA GLY A 48 -8.53 -8.56 -18.30
C GLY A 48 -8.42 -7.76 -17.02
N TYR A 49 -7.96 -8.40 -15.95
CA TYR A 49 -7.74 -7.73 -14.69
C TYR A 49 -6.61 -8.33 -13.85
N SER A 50 -6.10 -7.53 -12.92
CA SER A 50 -5.15 -7.95 -11.89
C SER A 50 -5.48 -7.25 -10.57
N ILE A 51 -5.34 -7.97 -9.47
CA ILE A 51 -5.27 -7.40 -8.12
C ILE A 51 -3.88 -7.71 -7.59
N ALA A 52 -2.95 -6.83 -7.94
CA ALA A 52 -1.56 -6.97 -7.56
C ALA A 52 -1.30 -6.45 -6.16
N SER A 53 -0.34 -7.07 -5.48
CA SER A 53 0.17 -6.64 -4.18
C SER A 53 1.67 -6.39 -4.24
N PHE A 54 2.09 -5.34 -3.55
CA PHE A 54 3.47 -4.90 -3.47
C PHE A 54 3.82 -4.66 -2.00
N GLN A 55 4.90 -5.27 -1.54
CA GLN A 55 5.39 -5.09 -0.18
C GLN A 55 6.80 -4.52 -0.24
N PHE A 56 6.99 -3.37 0.40
CA PHE A 56 8.32 -2.85 0.68
C PHE A 56 8.76 -3.34 2.06
N ASP A 57 9.99 -3.84 2.14
CA ASP A 57 10.61 -4.36 3.35
C ASP A 57 12.08 -3.93 3.32
N GLY A 58 12.37 -2.77 3.89
CA GLY A 58 13.64 -2.10 3.71
C GLY A 58 13.94 -1.86 2.22
N ASN A 59 15.05 -2.40 1.74
CA ASN A 59 15.48 -2.26 0.34
C ASN A 59 14.93 -3.35 -0.60
N VAL A 60 13.94 -4.12 -0.17
CA VAL A 60 13.36 -5.17 -1.00
C VAL A 60 11.91 -4.85 -1.34
N LEU A 61 11.60 -4.82 -2.63
CA LEU A 61 10.23 -4.80 -3.15
C LEU A 61 9.82 -6.22 -3.51
N ARG A 62 8.81 -6.76 -2.82
CA ARG A 62 8.15 -8.01 -3.19
C ARG A 62 6.89 -7.71 -3.98
N ALA A 63 6.84 -8.14 -5.23
CA ALA A 63 5.69 -8.00 -6.10
C ALA A 63 4.99 -9.35 -6.27
N ARG A 64 3.67 -9.37 -6.16
CA ARG A 64 2.81 -10.46 -6.59
C ARG A 64 1.72 -9.91 -7.49
N VAL A 65 1.68 -10.39 -8.73
CA VAL A 65 0.84 -9.87 -9.79
C VAL A 65 0.08 -11.04 -10.44
N PRO A 66 -0.99 -11.53 -9.81
CA PRO A 66 -1.93 -12.44 -10.47
C PRO A 66 -2.70 -11.65 -11.53
N PHE A 67 -2.85 -12.21 -12.72
CA PHE A 67 -3.64 -11.61 -13.78
C PHE A 67 -4.39 -12.69 -14.58
N GLN A 68 -5.53 -12.30 -15.15
CA GLN A 68 -6.37 -13.22 -15.92
C GLN A 68 -7.27 -12.49 -16.91
N ASP A 69 -7.92 -13.28 -17.76
CA ASP A 69 -8.91 -12.84 -18.76
C ASP A 69 -8.36 -11.81 -19.75
N LEU A 70 -7.04 -11.81 -20.01
CA LEU A 70 -6.46 -10.99 -21.07
C LEU A 70 -6.94 -11.47 -22.44
N LEU A 71 -7.11 -10.54 -23.38
CA LEU A 71 -7.59 -10.84 -24.74
C LEU A 71 -6.52 -11.48 -25.62
N ALA A 72 -5.24 -11.28 -25.29
CA ALA A 72 -4.13 -11.84 -26.05
C ALA A 72 -2.97 -12.25 -25.14
N GLY A 73 -1.98 -12.94 -25.71
CA GLY A 73 -0.79 -13.35 -24.98
C GLY A 73 0.06 -12.17 -24.53
N THR A 74 0.51 -12.22 -23.30
CA THR A 74 1.38 -11.21 -22.67
C THR A 74 2.68 -11.02 -23.44
N THR A 75 3.16 -9.80 -23.53
CA THR A 75 4.47 -9.44 -24.09
C THR A 75 5.42 -8.89 -23.06
N MET A 76 4.92 -8.21 -22.04
CA MET A 76 5.72 -7.64 -20.94
C MET A 76 4.81 -7.17 -19.79
N GLY A 77 5.42 -6.99 -18.62
CA GLY A 77 4.81 -6.34 -17.44
C GLY A 77 5.83 -5.42 -16.77
N HIS A 78 5.38 -4.32 -16.20
CA HIS A 78 6.25 -3.33 -15.58
C HIS A 78 5.56 -2.57 -14.46
N ILE A 79 6.38 -1.89 -13.62
CA ILE A 79 5.96 -0.70 -12.88
C ILE A 79 6.43 0.51 -13.67
N HIS A 80 5.53 1.43 -13.94
CA HIS A 80 5.78 2.75 -14.53
C HIS A 80 5.83 3.84 -13.44
N CYS A 81 6.65 4.85 -13.64
CA CYS A 81 6.79 6.03 -12.78
C CYS A 81 7.37 7.19 -13.60
N CYS A 82 7.08 8.38 -13.36
CA CYS A 82 6.16 9.02 -12.45
C CYS A 82 5.26 9.91 -13.30
N THR A 83 3.94 9.72 -13.22
CA THR A 83 3.02 10.52 -14.01
C THR A 83 2.99 11.97 -13.51
N PRO A 84 2.72 12.97 -14.38
CA PRO A 84 2.62 14.38 -13.95
C PRO A 84 1.48 14.66 -12.97
N GLU A 85 0.43 13.83 -13.00
CA GLU A 85 -0.75 13.97 -12.16
C GLU A 85 -1.11 12.64 -11.51
N ALA A 86 -1.62 12.69 -10.26
CA ALA A 86 -2.10 11.52 -9.55
C ALA A 86 -3.25 10.84 -10.33
N PHE A 87 -3.17 9.52 -10.46
CA PHE A 87 -4.14 8.67 -11.15
C PHE A 87 -4.37 8.99 -12.64
N ARG A 88 -3.46 9.72 -13.28
CA ARG A 88 -3.61 10.18 -14.67
C ARG A 88 -2.30 10.15 -15.46
N GLY A 89 -2.47 10.08 -16.80
CA GLY A 89 -1.35 10.18 -17.74
C GLY A 89 -0.54 8.91 -17.88
N THR A 90 0.60 9.01 -18.54
CA THR A 90 1.55 7.93 -18.76
C THR A 90 2.94 8.34 -18.25
N ALA A 91 3.76 7.37 -17.94
CA ALA A 91 5.13 7.56 -17.46
C ALA A 91 6.06 6.52 -18.09
N PRO A 92 7.38 6.76 -18.07
CA PRO A 92 8.37 5.74 -18.46
C PRO A 92 8.34 4.50 -17.57
N ILE A 93 8.96 3.42 -18.03
CA ILE A 93 9.18 2.23 -17.22
C ILE A 93 10.15 2.56 -16.09
N ALA A 94 9.79 2.21 -14.85
CA ALA A 94 10.67 2.28 -13.70
C ALA A 94 11.31 0.93 -13.39
N ILE A 95 10.49 -0.13 -13.24
CA ILE A 95 10.95 -1.48 -12.96
C ILE A 95 10.36 -2.45 -13.99
N PRO A 96 11.17 -2.98 -14.92
CA PRO A 96 10.75 -4.04 -15.82
C PRO A 96 10.66 -5.37 -15.06
N PHE A 97 9.58 -6.14 -15.30
CA PHE A 97 9.41 -7.45 -14.68
C PHE A 97 10.24 -8.49 -15.42
N ARG A 98 11.34 -8.92 -14.80
CA ARG A 98 12.17 -9.99 -15.33
C ARG A 98 11.47 -11.34 -15.17
N ASP A 99 11.67 -12.23 -16.12
CA ASP A 99 11.05 -13.56 -16.16
C ASP A 99 9.52 -13.51 -16.06
N PHE A 100 8.94 -12.43 -16.59
CA PHE A 100 7.49 -12.29 -16.68
C PHE A 100 6.92 -13.35 -17.62
N PRO A 101 5.80 -14.03 -17.27
CA PRO A 101 5.21 -15.06 -18.11
C PRO A 101 4.72 -14.43 -19.44
N LEU A 102 5.29 -14.89 -20.56
CA LEU A 102 4.99 -14.37 -21.90
C LEU A 102 4.08 -15.32 -22.68
N GLY A 103 3.27 -14.76 -23.59
CA GLY A 103 2.39 -15.51 -24.49
C GLY A 103 1.16 -16.12 -23.80
N VAL A 104 0.84 -15.69 -22.58
CA VAL A 104 -0.28 -16.21 -21.78
C VAL A 104 -1.34 -15.16 -21.53
N GLN A 105 -2.61 -15.59 -21.35
CA GLN A 105 -3.74 -14.72 -21.05
C GLN A 105 -4.06 -14.64 -19.54
N GLY A 106 -3.35 -15.40 -18.73
CA GLY A 106 -3.45 -15.40 -17.28
C GLY A 106 -2.29 -16.14 -16.63
N SER A 107 -1.83 -15.69 -15.48
CA SER A 107 -0.76 -16.29 -14.68
C SER A 107 -0.70 -15.66 -13.29
N ASP A 108 0.18 -16.17 -12.43
CA ASP A 108 0.52 -15.56 -11.13
C ASP A 108 2.04 -15.28 -11.13
N TYR A 109 2.40 -14.04 -11.43
CA TYR A 109 3.79 -13.60 -11.37
C TYR A 109 4.15 -13.18 -9.95
N SER A 110 5.30 -13.66 -9.46
CA SER A 110 5.81 -13.29 -8.14
C SER A 110 7.33 -13.12 -8.18
N ARG A 111 7.82 -11.98 -7.69
CA ARG A 111 9.26 -11.67 -7.68
C ARG A 111 9.63 -10.69 -6.58
N SER A 112 10.89 -10.84 -6.09
CA SER A 112 11.54 -9.86 -5.23
C SER A 112 12.57 -9.08 -6.03
N PHE A 113 12.62 -7.77 -5.80
CA PHE A 113 13.55 -6.83 -6.42
C PHE A 113 14.40 -6.19 -5.32
N ASP A 114 15.71 -6.22 -5.47
CA ASP A 114 16.63 -5.45 -4.64
C ASP A 114 16.66 -4.01 -5.16
N LEU A 115 16.15 -3.07 -4.37
CA LEU A 115 16.08 -1.66 -4.75
C LEU A 115 17.43 -0.95 -4.69
N LEU A 116 18.47 -1.59 -4.16
CA LEU A 116 19.85 -1.09 -4.23
C LEU A 116 20.65 -1.68 -5.40
N ASP A 117 20.05 -2.59 -6.17
CA ASP A 117 20.66 -3.09 -7.42
C ASP A 117 20.23 -2.22 -8.60
N ALA A 118 21.19 -1.60 -9.28
CA ALA A 118 20.95 -0.77 -10.47
C ALA A 118 20.22 -1.54 -11.58
N THR A 119 20.43 -2.86 -11.66
CA THR A 119 19.79 -3.71 -12.66
C THR A 119 18.29 -3.95 -12.40
N THR A 120 17.77 -3.57 -11.24
CA THR A 120 16.34 -3.59 -10.94
C THR A 120 15.58 -2.57 -11.77
N TYR A 121 16.21 -1.46 -12.10
CA TYR A 121 15.57 -0.34 -12.78
C TYR A 121 15.79 -0.36 -14.29
N ASP A 122 14.86 0.28 -15.00
CA ASP A 122 15.13 0.70 -16.38
C ASP A 122 16.27 1.72 -16.39
N PRO A 123 17.27 1.59 -17.29
CA PRO A 123 18.43 2.49 -17.34
C PRO A 123 18.07 3.96 -17.53
N ALA A 124 17.01 4.27 -18.30
CA ALA A 124 16.58 5.64 -18.52
C ALA A 124 15.93 6.22 -17.25
N PHE A 125 15.15 5.41 -16.52
CA PHE A 125 14.61 5.81 -15.22
C PHE A 125 15.73 6.06 -14.21
N LEU A 126 16.69 5.15 -14.10
CA LEU A 126 17.84 5.32 -13.21
C LEU A 126 18.59 6.62 -13.49
N ALA A 127 18.85 6.91 -14.77
CA ALA A 127 19.54 8.13 -15.19
C ALA A 127 18.73 9.40 -14.89
N ALA A 128 17.41 9.36 -15.09
CA ALA A 128 16.52 10.50 -14.85
C ALA A 128 16.41 10.86 -13.36
N PHE A 129 16.56 9.89 -12.47
CA PHE A 129 16.44 10.07 -11.02
C PHE A 129 17.77 9.99 -10.27
N GLY A 130 18.80 10.65 -10.80
CA GLY A 130 20.08 10.87 -10.11
C GLY A 130 21.13 9.79 -10.33
N GLY A 131 20.88 8.78 -11.18
CA GLY A 131 21.86 7.78 -11.61
C GLY A 131 22.27 6.75 -10.56
N THR A 132 21.65 6.74 -9.38
CA THR A 132 21.94 5.77 -8.32
C THR A 132 20.69 4.96 -7.96
N PRO A 133 20.83 3.68 -7.57
CA PRO A 133 19.70 2.88 -7.10
C PRO A 133 18.95 3.52 -5.93
N ALA A 134 19.67 4.12 -4.98
CA ALA A 134 19.07 4.77 -3.82
C ALA A 134 18.15 5.94 -4.21
N SER A 135 18.61 6.82 -5.12
CA SER A 135 17.78 7.94 -5.59
C SER A 135 16.59 7.49 -6.44
N ALA A 136 16.76 6.45 -7.25
CA ALA A 136 15.67 5.85 -8.03
C ALA A 136 14.63 5.17 -7.12
N SER A 137 15.06 4.48 -6.06
CA SER A 137 14.18 3.91 -5.03
C SER A 137 13.37 4.99 -4.33
N GLU A 138 14.01 6.06 -3.88
CA GLU A 138 13.34 7.19 -3.23
C GLU A 138 12.30 7.83 -4.15
N ALA A 139 12.63 8.06 -5.41
CA ALA A 139 11.70 8.60 -6.40
C ALA A 139 10.49 7.69 -6.60
N LEU A 140 10.69 6.37 -6.71
CA LEU A 140 9.61 5.40 -6.85
C LEU A 140 8.70 5.36 -5.63
N ILE A 141 9.26 5.32 -4.41
CA ILE A 141 8.49 5.28 -3.16
C ILE A 141 7.66 6.56 -3.00
N ASN A 142 8.24 7.73 -3.27
CA ASN A 142 7.53 9.00 -3.24
C ASN A 142 6.38 9.02 -4.26
N ALA A 143 6.62 8.57 -5.50
CA ALA A 143 5.61 8.50 -6.54
C ALA A 143 4.45 7.55 -6.20
N ILE A 144 4.71 6.45 -5.50
CA ILE A 144 3.66 5.57 -5.01
C ILE A 144 2.80 6.30 -3.97
N GLY A 145 3.42 7.04 -3.05
CA GLY A 145 2.72 7.87 -2.07
C GLY A 145 1.87 8.98 -2.70
N GLU A 146 2.31 9.51 -3.83
CA GLU A 146 1.64 10.54 -4.62
C GLU A 146 0.64 9.97 -5.65
N HIS A 147 0.49 8.65 -5.74
CA HIS A 147 -0.36 7.96 -6.71
C HIS A 147 0.01 8.24 -8.18
N THR A 148 1.29 8.38 -8.46
CA THR A 148 1.86 8.64 -9.79
C THR A 148 2.63 7.45 -10.36
N ALA A 149 2.70 6.32 -9.63
CA ALA A 149 3.26 5.06 -10.10
C ALA A 149 2.16 4.02 -10.34
N TYR A 150 2.30 3.20 -11.39
CA TYR A 150 1.29 2.23 -11.77
C TYR A 150 1.88 0.93 -12.32
N LEU A 151 1.14 -0.17 -12.12
CA LEU A 151 1.34 -1.44 -12.79
C LEU A 151 0.76 -1.38 -14.21
N ASN A 152 1.47 -1.95 -15.19
CA ASN A 152 0.96 -2.15 -16.54
C ASN A 152 1.35 -3.54 -17.07
N ILE A 153 0.42 -4.19 -17.79
CA ILE A 153 0.64 -5.45 -18.49
C ILE A 153 0.26 -5.26 -19.96
N HIS A 154 1.20 -5.61 -20.83
CA HIS A 154 1.06 -5.49 -22.28
C HIS A 154 0.83 -6.86 -22.93
N THR A 155 0.11 -6.84 -24.03
CA THR A 155 -0.17 -8.04 -24.84
C THR A 155 0.09 -7.77 -26.32
N THR A 156 0.02 -8.84 -27.13
CA THR A 156 0.15 -8.70 -28.57
C THR A 156 -0.99 -7.89 -29.21
N GLN A 157 -2.18 -7.87 -28.61
CA GLN A 157 -3.32 -7.07 -29.06
C GLN A 157 -3.23 -5.61 -28.58
N TYR A 158 -2.68 -5.39 -27.43
CA TYR A 158 -2.49 -4.07 -26.82
C TYR A 158 -1.01 -3.81 -26.50
N PRO A 159 -0.18 -3.48 -27.49
CA PRO A 159 1.25 -3.27 -27.29
C PRO A 159 1.57 -2.06 -26.41
N ALA A 160 0.64 -1.11 -26.29
CA ALA A 160 0.79 0.05 -25.40
C ALA A 160 0.31 -0.21 -23.96
N GLY A 161 -0.31 -1.34 -23.68
CA GLY A 161 -0.87 -1.78 -22.41
C GLY A 161 -2.28 -2.32 -22.57
N GLU A 162 -2.56 -3.48 -21.99
CA GLU A 162 -3.91 -4.06 -21.98
C GLU A 162 -4.62 -3.76 -20.66
N ILE A 163 -3.91 -3.86 -19.54
CA ILE A 163 -4.46 -3.54 -18.23
C ILE A 163 -3.47 -2.69 -17.44
N ARG A 164 -4.00 -1.67 -16.73
CA ARG A 164 -3.24 -0.76 -15.88
C ARG A 164 -3.94 -0.50 -14.57
N GLY A 165 -3.15 -0.26 -13.51
CA GLY A 165 -3.68 0.15 -12.20
C GLY A 165 -2.65 0.92 -11.39
N PHE A 166 -3.06 2.06 -10.82
CA PHE A 166 -2.20 2.85 -9.94
C PHE A 166 -1.98 2.15 -8.61
N MET A 167 -0.78 2.29 -8.09
CA MET A 167 -0.40 1.74 -6.79
C MET A 167 -0.95 2.62 -5.67
N VAL A 168 -1.69 2.03 -4.74
CA VAL A 168 -2.27 2.71 -3.58
C VAL A 168 -1.94 1.95 -2.31
N ALA A 169 -1.80 2.66 -1.19
CA ALA A 169 -1.58 2.01 0.09
C ALA A 169 -2.71 1.01 0.40
N ALA A 170 -2.33 -0.20 0.76
CA ALA A 170 -3.27 -1.21 1.23
C ALA A 170 -3.42 -1.05 2.75
N PRO A 171 -4.66 -0.98 3.30
CA PRO A 171 -4.85 -0.97 4.73
C PRO A 171 -4.33 -2.27 5.33
N ILE A 172 -3.39 -2.17 6.25
CA ILE A 172 -2.96 -3.30 7.07
C ILE A 172 -3.99 -3.40 8.20
N PRO A 173 -4.71 -4.54 8.38
CA PRO A 173 -5.53 -4.74 9.55
C PRO A 173 -4.64 -4.71 10.79
N GLU A 174 -4.71 -3.65 11.58
CA GLU A 174 -3.89 -3.49 12.77
C GLU A 174 -4.17 -4.62 13.77
N PRO A 175 -3.13 -5.17 14.45
CA PRO A 175 -3.31 -6.20 15.46
C PRO A 175 -4.32 -5.83 16.54
N GLU A 176 -4.44 -4.53 16.84
CA GLU A 176 -5.41 -3.96 17.77
C GLU A 176 -6.86 -4.18 17.33
N THR A 177 -7.14 -4.12 16.03
CA THR A 177 -8.47 -4.38 15.47
C THR A 177 -8.89 -5.83 15.72
N TRP A 178 -8.00 -6.79 15.54
CA TRP A 178 -8.24 -8.20 15.86
C TRP A 178 -8.39 -8.43 17.34
N GLY A 179 -7.59 -7.72 18.16
CA GLY A 179 -7.70 -7.74 19.61
C GLY A 179 -9.07 -7.24 20.09
N MET A 180 -9.51 -6.08 19.58
CA MET A 180 -10.81 -5.49 19.89
C MET A 180 -11.98 -6.38 19.44
N LEU A 181 -11.90 -6.99 18.26
CA LEU A 181 -12.88 -7.96 17.78
C LEU A 181 -12.97 -9.16 18.73
N GLY A 182 -11.83 -9.72 19.14
CA GLY A 182 -11.75 -10.83 20.08
C GLY A 182 -12.37 -10.49 21.45
N VAL A 183 -12.05 -9.33 22.00
CA VAL A 183 -12.63 -8.84 23.27
C VAL A 183 -14.15 -8.62 23.14
N GLY A 184 -14.60 -8.05 22.01
CA GLY A 184 -16.03 -7.86 21.75
C GLY A 184 -16.79 -9.19 21.69
N LEU A 185 -16.29 -10.18 20.95
CA LEU A 185 -16.89 -11.51 20.85
C LEU A 185 -16.89 -12.25 22.19
N ALA A 186 -15.82 -12.16 22.98
CA ALA A 186 -15.76 -12.72 24.32
C ALA A 186 -16.79 -12.07 25.26
N GLY A 187 -16.94 -10.75 25.19
CA GLY A 187 -17.95 -10.01 25.93
C GLY A 187 -19.39 -10.45 25.61
N LEU A 188 -19.69 -10.57 24.32
CA LEU A 188 -21.01 -11.07 23.87
C LEU A 188 -21.27 -12.51 24.35
N GLY A 189 -20.27 -13.37 24.28
CA GLY A 189 -20.33 -14.75 24.77
C GLY A 189 -20.62 -14.82 26.28
N MET A 190 -19.97 -13.96 27.08
CA MET A 190 -20.24 -13.86 28.53
C MET A 190 -21.68 -13.41 28.84
N VAL A 191 -22.18 -12.40 28.12
CA VAL A 191 -23.56 -11.91 28.29
C VAL A 191 -24.57 -13.00 27.90
N ALA A 192 -24.36 -13.67 26.77
CA ALA A 192 -25.22 -14.78 26.34
C ALA A 192 -25.24 -15.93 27.39
N ARG A 193 -24.07 -16.29 27.92
CA ARG A 193 -23.93 -17.33 28.94
C ARG A 193 -24.64 -16.94 30.26
N ARG A 194 -24.55 -15.67 30.68
CA ARG A 194 -25.28 -15.15 31.86
C ARG A 194 -26.78 -15.21 31.65
N ARG A 195 -27.29 -14.78 30.49
CA ARG A 195 -28.72 -14.85 30.15
C ARG A 195 -29.26 -16.30 30.14
N ALA A 196 -28.49 -17.22 29.52
CA ALA A 196 -28.88 -18.63 29.52
C ALA A 196 -28.96 -19.24 30.94
N ARG A 197 -28.00 -18.92 31.82
CA ARG A 197 -28.01 -19.36 33.22
C ARG A 197 -29.17 -18.76 34.00
N ALA A 198 -29.50 -17.49 33.81
CA ALA A 198 -30.64 -16.83 34.46
C ALA A 198 -31.95 -17.46 34.00
N ALA A 199 -32.12 -17.78 32.71
CA ALA A 199 -33.33 -18.46 32.20
C ALA A 199 -33.48 -19.86 32.77
N LEU A 200 -32.39 -20.62 32.90
CA LEU A 200 -32.40 -21.95 33.53
C LEU A 200 -32.74 -21.90 35.03
N ALA A 201 -32.29 -20.86 35.75
CA ALA A 201 -32.62 -20.66 37.16
C ALA A 201 -34.13 -20.29 37.37
N ALA A 202 -34.67 -19.41 36.51
CA ALA A 202 -36.08 -19.02 36.56
C ALA A 202 -37.02 -20.18 36.22
N GLY A 203 -36.65 -21.10 35.32
CA GLY A 203 -37.43 -22.28 34.98
C GLY A 203 -37.48 -23.36 36.08
N ARG A 204 -36.60 -23.29 37.10
CA ARG A 204 -36.57 -24.23 38.24
C ARG A 204 -37.47 -23.83 39.42
N SER A 205 -37.96 -22.59 39.45
CA SER A 205 -38.91 -22.09 40.47
C SER A 205 -40.34 -22.17 39.99
N GLY A 206 -40.75 -23.34 39.47
CA GLY A 206 -42.17 -23.64 39.19
C GLY A 206 -43.01 -23.68 40.46
N PRO A 207 -44.35 -23.39 40.42
CA PRO A 207 -45.17 -23.25 41.59
C PRO A 207 -45.19 -24.55 42.39
N ALA A 208 -44.97 -24.42 43.71
CA ALA A 208 -45.18 -25.52 44.66
C ALA A 208 -46.61 -25.96 44.57
N ALA A 209 -46.83 -27.28 44.36
CA ALA A 209 -48.13 -27.86 44.38
C ALA A 209 -48.77 -27.61 45.77
N MET A 210 -49.97 -27.03 45.84
CA MET A 210 -50.76 -26.89 47.05
C MET A 210 -51.26 -28.29 47.47
N PRO A 211 -51.10 -28.68 48.72
CA PRO A 211 -51.69 -29.90 49.22
C PRO A 211 -53.23 -29.72 49.38
N ALA A 212 -53.97 -30.79 49.10
CA ALA A 212 -55.42 -30.88 49.22
C ALA A 212 -55.89 -30.94 50.66
#